data_196317c37b797ed2a54c1fdb0b210f11
#
_entry.id   196317c37b797ed2a54c1fdb0b210f11
#
_cell.length_a   1.000
_cell.length_b   1.000
_cell.length_c   1.000
_cell.angle_alpha   90.00
_cell.angle_beta   90.00
_cell.angle_gamma   90.00
#
_symmetry.space_group_name_H-M   'P 1'
#
loop_
_entity.id
_entity.type
_entity.pdbx_description
1 polymer ?
#
loop_
_entity_poly.entity_id
_entity_poly.type
_entity_poly.pdbx_seq_one_letter_code
_entity_poly.pdbx_strand_id
1 'polypeptide(L)'
;MEFGSIEARVQLHVAIDFLLPIFMILFAWGAIWIATNRQVTHWIHYLRRIAAAYRSGHYAIRPDLTGAPLEFHSLGDAMSEMAENIQDRDRRLRESVNLKSTLIREIHHRVKNNLQTVAALLRLQSRRMSSPEGRDALRDAQRRVQSIAAVHEILSQGFDEAVPFDQI
;
A
#
# COMPACT_ATOMS: atom_id res chain seq x y z
N MET A 1 84.12 21.31 -11.78
CA MET A 1 82.73 21.02 -12.26
C MET A 1 82.00 19.90 -11.46
N GLU A 2 82.46 19.49 -10.28
CA GLU A 2 81.83 18.38 -9.52
C GLU A 2 80.83 18.83 -8.46
N PHE A 3 80.87 20.08 -7.99
CA PHE A 3 79.98 20.55 -6.89
C PHE A 3 78.52 20.66 -7.29
N GLY A 4 78.18 20.96 -8.53
CA GLY A 4 76.78 21.04 -8.98
C GLY A 4 76.06 19.68 -9.11
N SER A 5 76.79 18.59 -9.28
CA SER A 5 76.24 17.25 -9.34
C SER A 5 75.88 16.66 -7.98
N ILE A 6 76.58 17.10 -6.92
CA ILE A 6 76.33 16.69 -5.55
C ILE A 6 75.08 17.40 -5.00
N GLU A 7 74.94 18.71 -5.25
CA GLU A 7 73.74 19.48 -4.82
C GLU A 7 72.47 18.96 -5.51
N ALA A 8 72.56 18.69 -6.81
CA ALA A 8 71.40 18.14 -7.56
C ALA A 8 70.96 16.74 -7.02
N ARG A 9 71.95 15.89 -6.63
CA ARG A 9 71.66 14.59 -6.02
C ARG A 9 71.05 14.71 -4.62
N VAL A 10 71.52 15.63 -3.80
CA VAL A 10 70.99 15.86 -2.46
C VAL A 10 69.59 16.41 -2.54
N GLN A 11 69.31 17.39 -3.41
CA GLN A 11 67.96 17.91 -3.63
C GLN A 11 66.99 16.85 -4.16
N LEU A 12 67.44 15.98 -5.07
CA LEU A 12 66.63 14.88 -5.56
C LEU A 12 66.28 13.87 -4.46
N HIS A 13 67.23 13.50 -3.60
CA HIS A 13 66.98 12.56 -2.52
C HIS A 13 66.03 13.17 -1.47
N VAL A 14 66.21 14.42 -1.08
CA VAL A 14 65.33 15.14 -0.18
C VAL A 14 63.93 15.23 -0.78
N ALA A 15 63.79 15.53 -2.06
CA ALA A 15 62.50 15.57 -2.75
C ALA A 15 61.80 14.19 -2.77
N ILE A 16 62.53 13.13 -3.01
CA ILE A 16 61.96 11.76 -3.02
C ILE A 16 61.55 11.35 -1.61
N ASP A 17 62.39 11.63 -0.59
CA ASP A 17 62.14 11.22 0.77
C ASP A 17 60.89 11.92 1.40
N PHE A 18 60.53 13.11 0.95
CA PHE A 18 59.36 13.84 1.39
C PHE A 18 58.13 13.64 0.50
N LEU A 19 58.28 13.61 -0.84
CA LEU A 19 57.18 13.51 -1.76
C LEU A 19 56.57 12.11 -1.81
N LEU A 20 57.42 11.07 -1.68
CA LEU A 20 56.93 9.68 -1.79
C LEU A 20 56.02 9.29 -0.62
N PRO A 21 56.30 9.59 0.67
CA PRO A 21 55.37 9.31 1.73
C PRO A 21 54.06 10.12 1.59
N ILE A 22 54.14 11.38 1.20
CA ILE A 22 52.95 12.22 0.98
C ILE A 22 52.07 11.60 -0.12
N PHE A 23 52.64 11.17 -1.23
CA PHE A 23 51.92 10.51 -2.31
C PHE A 23 51.31 9.18 -1.84
N MET A 24 52.02 8.37 -1.07
CA MET A 24 51.51 7.13 -0.50
C MET A 24 50.30 7.38 0.43
N ILE A 25 50.35 8.41 1.28
CA ILE A 25 49.26 8.77 2.16
C ILE A 25 48.02 9.22 1.36
N LEU A 26 48.20 10.08 0.37
CA LEU A 26 47.12 10.53 -0.49
C LEU A 26 46.52 9.38 -1.29
N PHE A 27 47.35 8.48 -1.82
CA PHE A 27 46.89 7.30 -2.54
C PHE A 27 46.12 6.34 -1.65
N ALA A 28 46.63 6.05 -0.43
CA ALA A 28 45.96 5.19 0.55
C ALA A 28 44.61 5.80 0.96
N TRP A 29 44.59 7.11 1.24
CA TRP A 29 43.36 7.82 1.59
C TRP A 29 42.34 7.78 0.44
N GLY A 30 42.75 8.01 -0.79
CA GLY A 30 41.91 7.91 -1.99
C GLY A 30 41.35 6.51 -2.22
N ALA A 31 42.19 5.49 -2.05
CA ALA A 31 41.79 4.08 -2.20
C ALA A 31 40.74 3.69 -1.14
N ILE A 32 40.96 4.07 0.12
CA ILE A 32 39.99 3.83 1.22
C ILE A 32 38.68 4.56 0.93
N TRP A 33 38.76 5.83 0.52
CA TRP A 33 37.56 6.61 0.20
C TRP A 33 36.74 6.00 -0.94
N ILE A 34 37.38 5.58 -2.02
CA ILE A 34 36.70 4.92 -3.16
C ILE A 34 36.09 3.59 -2.73
N ALA A 35 36.81 2.76 -1.98
CA ALA A 35 36.32 1.47 -1.53
C ALA A 35 35.07 1.63 -0.63
N THR A 36 35.15 2.53 0.37
CA THR A 36 34.04 2.79 1.28
C THR A 36 32.82 3.37 0.55
N ASN A 37 33.02 4.37 -0.29
CA ASN A 37 31.93 5.01 -1.01
C ASN A 37 31.22 4.04 -1.98
N ARG A 38 31.96 3.17 -2.65
CA ARG A 38 31.40 2.18 -3.58
C ARG A 38 30.55 1.13 -2.87
N GLN A 39 30.93 0.67 -1.70
CA GLN A 39 30.17 -0.31 -0.91
C GLN A 39 28.87 0.31 -0.39
N VAL A 40 28.92 1.47 0.22
CA VAL A 40 27.74 2.16 0.78
C VAL A 40 26.74 2.54 -0.32
N THR A 41 27.20 3.10 -1.43
CA THR A 41 26.35 3.56 -2.52
C THR A 41 25.58 2.39 -3.17
N HIS A 42 26.18 1.21 -3.28
CA HIS A 42 25.52 0.02 -3.81
C HIS A 42 24.29 -0.35 -2.98
N TRP A 43 24.42 -0.45 -1.66
CA TRP A 43 23.34 -0.82 -0.75
C TRP A 43 22.23 0.22 -0.68
N ILE A 44 22.56 1.51 -0.75
CA ILE A 44 21.58 2.59 -0.83
C ILE A 44 20.72 2.45 -2.10
N HIS A 45 21.33 2.20 -3.25
CA HIS A 45 20.60 2.01 -4.50
C HIS A 45 19.74 0.74 -4.48
N TYR A 46 20.23 -0.33 -3.86
CA TYR A 46 19.49 -1.56 -3.68
C TYR A 46 18.23 -1.34 -2.82
N LEU A 47 18.36 -0.77 -1.62
CA LEU A 47 17.23 -0.50 -0.73
C LEU A 47 16.24 0.51 -1.33
N ARG A 48 16.73 1.49 -2.10
CA ARG A 48 15.86 2.40 -2.85
C ARG A 48 14.98 1.66 -3.88
N ARG A 49 15.50 0.63 -4.56
CA ARG A 49 14.71 -0.21 -5.47
C ARG A 49 13.65 -1.01 -4.71
N ILE A 50 13.97 -1.57 -3.56
CA ILE A 50 13.00 -2.27 -2.70
C ILE A 50 11.91 -1.30 -2.23
N ALA A 51 12.28 -0.11 -1.76
CA ALA A 51 11.31 0.92 -1.37
C ALA A 51 10.40 1.35 -2.54
N ALA A 52 10.94 1.42 -3.76
CA ALA A 52 10.15 1.70 -4.96
C ALA A 52 9.16 0.56 -5.28
N ALA A 53 9.54 -0.69 -5.07
CA ALA A 53 8.66 -1.85 -5.22
C ALA A 53 7.54 -1.83 -4.15
N TYR A 54 7.85 -1.49 -2.90
CA TYR A 54 6.83 -1.32 -1.85
C TYR A 54 5.84 -0.20 -2.18
N ARG A 55 6.31 0.90 -2.75
CA ARG A 55 5.43 1.99 -3.22
C ARG A 55 4.43 1.52 -4.30
N SER A 56 4.80 0.54 -5.12
CA SER A 56 3.92 -0.06 -6.13
C SER A 56 3.10 -1.26 -5.64
N GLY A 57 3.05 -1.49 -4.31
CA GLY A 57 2.23 -2.54 -3.70
C GLY A 57 2.89 -3.92 -3.61
N HIS A 58 4.16 -4.08 -4.04
CA HIS A 58 4.87 -5.35 -4.01
C HIS A 58 5.52 -5.60 -2.64
N TYR A 59 4.72 -5.77 -1.60
CA TYR A 59 5.19 -5.95 -0.21
C TYR A 59 5.78 -7.33 0.10
N ALA A 60 5.62 -8.31 -0.79
CA ALA A 60 6.15 -9.66 -0.60
C ALA A 60 7.68 -9.76 -0.80
N ILE A 61 8.30 -8.72 -1.38
CA ILE A 61 9.73 -8.70 -1.66
C ILE A 61 10.49 -8.49 -0.34
N ARG A 62 11.42 -9.42 -0.04
CA ARG A 62 12.32 -9.29 1.12
C ARG A 62 13.68 -8.83 0.63
N PRO A 63 14.30 -7.81 1.27
CA PRO A 63 15.66 -7.42 0.94
C PRO A 63 16.64 -8.53 1.33
N ASP A 64 17.47 -8.96 0.38
CA ASP A 64 18.62 -9.83 0.66
C ASP A 64 19.84 -8.96 0.97
N LEU A 65 20.23 -8.95 2.24
CA LEU A 65 21.33 -8.14 2.75
C LEU A 65 22.60 -8.96 3.02
N THR A 66 22.70 -10.14 2.42
CA THR A 66 23.89 -10.98 2.56
C THR A 66 25.13 -10.22 2.09
N GLY A 67 26.09 -10.03 3.01
CA GLY A 67 27.31 -9.26 2.73
C GLY A 67 27.18 -7.72 2.88
N ALA A 68 26.02 -7.22 3.33
CA ALA A 68 25.85 -5.81 3.65
C ALA A 68 26.52 -5.46 4.99
N PRO A 69 26.97 -4.22 5.21
CA PRO A 69 27.30 -3.70 6.53
C PRO A 69 26.13 -3.81 7.53
N LEU A 70 26.45 -3.92 8.82
CA LEU A 70 25.47 -4.17 9.88
C LEU A 70 24.36 -3.10 9.93
N GLU A 71 24.69 -1.87 9.61
CA GLU A 71 23.78 -0.73 9.58
C GLU A 71 22.65 -0.91 8.54
N PHE A 72 22.94 -1.61 7.46
CA PHE A 72 21.93 -1.89 6.43
C PHE A 72 21.01 -3.06 6.82
N HIS A 73 21.46 -4.00 7.66
CA HIS A 73 20.60 -5.08 8.18
C HIS A 73 19.46 -4.50 9.03
N SER A 74 19.75 -3.63 9.96
CA SER A 74 18.71 -3.01 10.79
C SER A 74 17.71 -2.20 9.99
N LEU A 75 18.16 -1.50 8.94
CA LEU A 75 17.28 -0.77 8.03
C LEU A 75 16.42 -1.72 7.17
N GLY A 76 17.01 -2.79 6.66
CA GLY A 76 16.29 -3.79 5.88
C GLY A 76 15.24 -4.54 6.70
N ASP A 77 15.57 -4.86 7.95
CA ASP A 77 14.64 -5.50 8.90
C ASP A 77 13.45 -4.56 9.20
N ALA A 78 13.73 -3.28 9.49
CA ALA A 78 12.68 -2.28 9.71
C ALA A 78 11.79 -2.08 8.48
N MET A 79 12.38 -2.08 7.26
CA MET A 79 11.61 -2.01 6.01
C MET A 79 10.75 -3.26 5.80
N SER A 80 11.25 -4.43 6.14
CA SER A 80 10.51 -5.70 6.03
C SER A 80 9.34 -5.74 7.01
N GLU A 81 9.55 -5.34 8.25
CA GLU A 81 8.49 -5.24 9.26
C GLU A 81 7.41 -4.23 8.84
N MET A 82 7.82 -3.08 8.30
CA MET A 82 6.88 -2.10 7.76
C MET A 82 6.05 -2.68 6.62
N ALA A 83 6.67 -3.42 5.68
CA ALA A 83 5.99 -4.04 4.55
C ALA A 83 4.97 -5.10 5.02
N GLU A 84 5.31 -5.93 6.01
CA GLU A 84 4.40 -6.89 6.64
C GLU A 84 3.20 -6.20 7.29
N ASN A 85 3.46 -5.16 8.06
CA ASN A 85 2.40 -4.39 8.72
C ASN A 85 1.44 -3.75 7.72
N ILE A 86 1.96 -3.21 6.59
CA ILE A 86 1.12 -2.64 5.53
C ILE A 86 0.30 -3.74 4.86
N GLN A 87 0.90 -4.87 4.52
CA GLN A 87 0.22 -6.01 3.91
C GLN A 87 -0.91 -6.56 4.79
N ASP A 88 -0.66 -6.69 6.09
CA ASP A 88 -1.67 -7.13 7.06
C ASP A 88 -2.83 -6.14 7.19
N ARG A 89 -2.51 -4.84 7.21
CA ARG A 89 -3.56 -3.80 7.26
C ARG A 89 -4.41 -3.79 6.00
N ASP A 90 -3.78 -3.95 4.84
CA ASP A 90 -4.48 -4.00 3.56
C ASP A 90 -5.42 -5.22 3.48
N ARG A 91 -4.94 -6.39 3.91
CA ARG A 91 -5.76 -7.60 4.01
C ARG A 91 -6.97 -7.39 4.93
N ARG A 92 -6.77 -6.88 6.16
CA ARG A 92 -7.85 -6.60 7.11
C ARG A 92 -8.86 -5.58 6.57
N LEU A 93 -8.36 -4.57 5.84
CA LEU A 93 -9.22 -3.58 5.21
C LEU A 93 -10.11 -4.23 4.14
N ARG A 94 -9.54 -5.05 3.25
CA ARG A 94 -10.29 -5.79 2.23
C ARG A 94 -11.33 -6.72 2.84
N GLU A 95 -10.95 -7.48 3.88
CA GLU A 95 -11.88 -8.34 4.62
C GLU A 95 -13.03 -7.54 5.24
N SER A 96 -12.73 -6.39 5.86
CA SER A 96 -13.74 -5.48 6.44
C SER A 96 -14.68 -4.91 5.38
N VAL A 97 -14.15 -4.51 4.22
CA VAL A 97 -14.97 -4.00 3.10
C VAL A 97 -15.87 -5.11 2.56
N ASN A 98 -15.35 -6.32 2.36
CA ASN A 98 -16.14 -7.46 1.88
C ASN A 98 -17.24 -7.86 2.86
N LEU A 99 -16.94 -7.85 4.17
CA LEU A 99 -17.96 -8.10 5.19
C LEU A 99 -19.05 -7.05 5.16
N LYS A 100 -18.68 -5.76 5.09
CA LYS A 100 -19.65 -4.66 5.01
C LYS A 100 -20.53 -4.77 3.78
N SER A 101 -19.97 -5.08 2.60
CA SER A 101 -20.79 -5.23 1.38
C SER A 101 -21.74 -6.42 1.49
N THR A 102 -21.33 -7.52 2.12
CA THR A 102 -22.21 -8.68 2.38
C THR A 102 -23.35 -8.30 3.33
N LEU A 103 -23.06 -7.58 4.42
CA LEU A 103 -24.08 -7.12 5.37
C LEU A 103 -25.06 -6.13 4.72
N ILE A 104 -24.58 -5.23 3.89
CA ILE A 104 -25.44 -4.29 3.15
C ILE A 104 -26.41 -5.07 2.24
N ARG A 105 -25.92 -6.06 1.47
CA ARG A 105 -26.79 -6.91 0.65
C ARG A 105 -27.85 -7.63 1.48
N GLU A 106 -27.47 -8.22 2.60
CA GLU A 106 -28.41 -8.88 3.51
C GLU A 106 -29.49 -7.92 4.03
N ILE A 107 -29.09 -6.68 4.38
CA ILE A 107 -30.05 -5.65 4.80
C ILE A 107 -31.03 -5.33 3.67
N HIS A 108 -30.55 -5.15 2.43
CA HIS A 108 -31.38 -4.89 1.28
C HIS A 108 -32.38 -6.04 1.03
N HIS A 109 -31.93 -7.29 1.12
CA HIS A 109 -32.81 -8.46 1.01
C HIS A 109 -33.88 -8.50 2.09
N ARG A 110 -33.51 -8.20 3.35
CA ARG A 110 -34.47 -8.15 4.46
C ARG A 110 -35.48 -7.01 4.32
N VAL A 111 -35.04 -5.82 3.92
CA VAL A 111 -35.94 -4.68 3.67
C VAL A 111 -36.95 -5.02 2.57
N LYS A 112 -36.51 -5.60 1.45
CA LYS A 112 -37.37 -6.06 0.37
C LYS A 112 -38.41 -7.06 0.87
N ASN A 113 -37.99 -8.09 1.60
CA ASN A 113 -38.89 -9.11 2.16
C ASN A 113 -39.91 -8.50 3.13
N ASN A 114 -39.49 -7.57 3.98
CA ASN A 114 -40.39 -6.89 4.91
C ASN A 114 -41.43 -6.04 4.17
N LEU A 115 -41.02 -5.27 3.15
CA LEU A 115 -41.93 -4.48 2.33
C LEU A 115 -42.95 -5.35 1.59
N GLN A 116 -42.51 -6.50 1.04
CA GLN A 116 -43.41 -7.48 0.41
C GLN A 116 -44.42 -8.06 1.40
N THR A 117 -43.98 -8.40 2.62
CA THR A 117 -44.84 -8.89 3.69
C THR A 117 -45.87 -7.86 4.08
N VAL A 118 -45.49 -6.58 4.28
CA VAL A 118 -46.41 -5.49 4.59
C VAL A 118 -47.43 -5.30 3.45
N ALA A 119 -46.99 -5.30 2.20
CA ALA A 119 -47.88 -5.19 1.05
C ALA A 119 -48.89 -6.34 0.98
N ALA A 120 -48.47 -7.58 1.30
CA ALA A 120 -49.35 -8.73 1.36
C ALA A 120 -50.40 -8.63 2.50
N LEU A 121 -50.00 -8.15 3.69
CA LEU A 121 -50.88 -7.92 4.81
C LEU A 121 -51.93 -6.84 4.48
N LEU A 122 -51.51 -5.72 3.87
CA LEU A 122 -52.44 -4.66 3.44
C LEU A 122 -53.45 -5.20 2.43
N ARG A 123 -53.02 -6.06 1.50
CA ARG A 123 -53.93 -6.72 0.55
C ARG A 123 -54.95 -7.63 1.22
N LEU A 124 -54.51 -8.42 2.23
CA LEU A 124 -55.40 -9.27 2.99
C LEU A 124 -56.43 -8.45 3.80
N GLN A 125 -55.99 -7.36 4.44
CA GLN A 125 -56.85 -6.47 5.20
C GLN A 125 -57.86 -5.78 4.29
N SER A 126 -57.48 -5.31 3.09
CA SER A 126 -58.43 -4.67 2.14
C SER A 126 -59.53 -5.61 1.70
N ARG A 127 -59.26 -6.94 1.59
CA ARG A 127 -60.27 -7.93 1.24
C ARG A 127 -61.32 -8.17 2.36
N ARG A 128 -60.92 -7.93 3.61
CA ARG A 128 -61.81 -8.12 4.81
C ARG A 128 -62.58 -6.85 5.15
N MET A 129 -62.26 -5.70 4.57
CA MET A 129 -62.93 -4.44 4.83
C MET A 129 -64.34 -4.45 4.21
N SER A 130 -65.32 -4.06 5.00
CA SER A 130 -66.73 -3.94 4.56
C SER A 130 -67.00 -2.58 3.90
N SER A 131 -66.29 -1.51 4.35
CA SER A 131 -66.49 -0.16 3.80
C SER A 131 -65.69 0.06 2.52
N PRO A 132 -66.29 0.63 1.47
CA PRO A 132 -65.59 0.96 0.24
C PRO A 132 -64.39 1.91 0.46
N GLU A 133 -64.59 2.97 1.26
CA GLU A 133 -63.61 3.98 1.55
C GLU A 133 -62.37 3.37 2.28
N GLY A 134 -62.61 2.47 3.26
CA GLY A 134 -61.54 1.77 3.95
C GLY A 134 -60.73 0.84 3.03
N ARG A 135 -61.43 0.20 2.07
CA ARG A 135 -60.80 -0.66 1.07
C ARG A 135 -59.89 0.12 0.13
N ASP A 136 -60.32 1.30 -0.29
CA ASP A 136 -59.56 2.16 -1.20
C ASP A 136 -58.35 2.80 -0.49
N ALA A 137 -58.50 3.20 0.77
CA ALA A 137 -57.39 3.68 1.60
C ALA A 137 -56.28 2.62 1.76
N LEU A 138 -56.63 1.33 2.02
CA LEU A 138 -55.65 0.24 2.13
C LEU A 138 -54.98 -0.08 0.78
N ARG A 139 -55.73 0.01 -0.32
CA ARG A 139 -55.13 -0.13 -1.68
C ARG A 139 -54.12 0.99 -1.98
N ASP A 140 -54.44 2.21 -1.59
CA ASP A 140 -53.50 3.32 -1.76
C ASP A 140 -52.22 3.13 -0.93
N ALA A 141 -52.34 2.75 0.35
CA ALA A 141 -51.23 2.40 1.20
C ALA A 141 -50.38 1.26 0.61
N GLN A 142 -51.01 0.21 0.04
CA GLN A 142 -50.31 -0.87 -0.63
C GLN A 142 -49.51 -0.37 -1.83
N ARG A 143 -50.07 0.50 -2.65
CA ARG A 143 -49.36 1.10 -3.81
C ARG A 143 -48.13 1.87 -3.39
N ARG A 144 -48.25 2.67 -2.30
CA ARG A 144 -47.10 3.43 -1.77
C ARG A 144 -45.99 2.52 -1.27
N VAL A 145 -46.32 1.44 -0.54
CA VAL A 145 -45.34 0.46 -0.08
C VAL A 145 -44.63 -0.21 -1.27
N GLN A 146 -45.37 -0.58 -2.31
CA GLN A 146 -44.79 -1.17 -3.55
C GLN A 146 -43.87 -0.19 -4.29
N SER A 147 -44.23 1.11 -4.34
CA SER A 147 -43.36 2.12 -4.95
C SER A 147 -42.07 2.29 -4.16
N ILE A 148 -42.13 2.28 -2.82
CA ILE A 148 -40.93 2.33 -1.96
C ILE A 148 -40.05 1.11 -2.21
N ALA A 149 -40.64 -0.10 -2.31
CA ALA A 149 -39.90 -1.33 -2.58
C ALA A 149 -39.19 -1.27 -3.94
N ALA A 150 -39.85 -0.74 -4.96
CA ALA A 150 -39.26 -0.60 -6.32
C ALA A 150 -38.08 0.40 -6.34
N VAL A 151 -38.22 1.56 -5.68
CA VAL A 151 -37.14 2.54 -5.56
C VAL A 151 -35.96 1.94 -4.77
N HIS A 152 -36.24 1.22 -3.68
CA HIS A 152 -35.21 0.56 -2.87
C HIS A 152 -34.44 -0.51 -3.69
N GLU A 153 -35.12 -1.26 -4.58
CA GLU A 153 -34.50 -2.22 -5.48
C GLU A 153 -33.53 -1.56 -6.46
N ILE A 154 -33.94 -0.44 -7.07
CA ILE A 154 -33.09 0.31 -8.03
C ILE A 154 -31.84 0.85 -7.30
N LEU A 155 -32.00 1.41 -6.12
CA LEU A 155 -30.88 1.91 -5.33
C LEU A 155 -29.92 0.79 -4.92
N SER A 156 -30.44 -0.39 -4.57
CA SER A 156 -29.61 -1.53 -4.18
C SER A 156 -28.77 -2.08 -5.35
N GLN A 157 -29.32 -2.11 -6.57
CA GLN A 157 -28.60 -2.54 -7.77
C GLN A 157 -27.48 -1.57 -8.15
N GLY A 158 -27.69 -0.27 -7.99
CA GLY A 158 -26.66 0.74 -8.23
C GLY A 158 -25.47 0.64 -7.27
N PHE A 159 -25.66 0.12 -6.08
CA PHE A 159 -24.55 -0.16 -5.13
C PHE A 159 -23.76 -1.43 -5.51
N ASP A 160 -24.36 -2.44 -6.12
CA ASP A 160 -23.68 -3.65 -6.57
C ASP A 160 -22.82 -3.41 -7.84
N GLU A 161 -23.23 -2.49 -8.74
CA GLU A 161 -22.47 -2.11 -9.93
C GLU A 161 -21.30 -1.14 -9.65
N ALA A 162 -21.36 -0.37 -8.57
CA ALA A 162 -20.38 0.68 -8.26
C ALA A 162 -19.08 0.16 -7.63
N VAL A 163 -18.91 -1.14 -7.37
CA VAL A 163 -17.72 -1.73 -6.75
C VAL A 163 -17.17 -2.90 -7.55
N PRO A 164 -16.53 -2.66 -8.72
CA PRO A 164 -15.63 -3.63 -9.30
C PRO A 164 -14.28 -3.54 -8.56
N PHE A 165 -14.11 -4.22 -7.43
CA PHE A 165 -12.83 -4.32 -6.71
C PHE A 165 -11.86 -5.31 -7.35
N ASP A 166 -12.08 -5.78 -8.56
CA ASP A 166 -11.29 -6.83 -9.21
C ASP A 166 -10.21 -6.28 -10.16
N GLN A 167 -9.92 -4.96 -10.13
CA GLN A 167 -8.94 -4.33 -11.02
C GLN A 167 -7.94 -3.39 -10.32
N ILE A 168 -7.49 -3.69 -9.07
CA ILE A 168 -6.34 -2.99 -8.49
C ILE A 168 -5.33 -4.00 -7.97
#